data_10adf868220d378955772d81dcddcf19
#
_entry.id   10adf868220d378955772d81dcddcf19
#
_cell.length_a   1.000
_cell.length_b   1.000
_cell.length_c   1.000
_cell.angle_alpha   90.00
_cell.angle_beta   90.00
_cell.angle_gamma   90.00
#
_symmetry.space_group_name_H-M   'P 1'
#
loop_
_entity.id
_entity.type
_entity.pdbx_description
1 polymer ?
#
loop_
_entity_poly.entity_id
_entity_poly.type
_entity_poly.pdbx_seq_one_letter_code
_entity_poly.pdbx_strand_id
1 'polypeptide(L)'
;MNINPMKFIKQGNIFKSSCEVIVNPINCVGVMGGGLALAFKKKFPKHFETYKKMCQNGEIKVGELYVVDGDEKHKVLLFPTKNHWKNPSLMEYVESGLEYLVKNYDKLGIKSVAIPALGCGLGGLKWEEVKEKIISILSKIDDKVEIEIYEPNEN
;
A
#
# COMPACT_ATOMS: atom_id res chain seq x y z
N MET A 1 -24.48 -5.97 -8.91
CA MET A 1 -24.01 -4.84 -9.74
C MET A 1 -22.88 -4.11 -9.04
N ASN A 2 -21.78 -3.89 -9.74
CA ASN A 2 -20.65 -3.15 -9.19
C ASN A 2 -20.93 -1.65 -9.24
N ILE A 3 -21.11 -1.03 -8.08
CA ILE A 3 -21.39 0.40 -7.96
C ILE A 3 -20.15 1.20 -7.60
N ASN A 4 -19.03 0.54 -7.25
CA ASN A 4 -17.77 1.18 -6.86
C ASN A 4 -16.61 0.61 -7.67
N PRO A 5 -16.57 0.89 -8.99
CA PRO A 5 -15.45 0.39 -9.80
C PRO A 5 -14.14 1.01 -9.31
N MET A 6 -13.05 0.26 -9.52
CA MET A 6 -11.72 0.81 -9.25
C MET A 6 -11.49 2.06 -10.08
N LYS A 7 -10.99 3.11 -9.43
CA LYS A 7 -10.65 4.36 -10.09
C LYS A 7 -9.13 4.43 -10.28
N PHE A 8 -8.70 4.72 -11.50
CA PHE A 8 -7.28 4.87 -11.82
C PHE A 8 -6.97 6.36 -11.95
N ILE A 9 -6.04 6.83 -11.12
CA ILE A 9 -5.71 8.25 -11.03
C ILE A 9 -4.31 8.47 -11.57
N LYS A 10 -4.23 9.24 -12.66
CA LYS A 10 -2.96 9.62 -13.27
C LYS A 10 -2.51 10.96 -12.70
N GLN A 11 -1.24 11.05 -12.37
CA GLN A 11 -0.63 12.29 -11.87
C GLN A 11 -1.33 12.89 -10.64
N GLY A 12 -1.86 12.02 -9.77
CA GLY A 12 -2.49 12.45 -8.54
C GLY A 12 -1.54 12.39 -7.35
N ASN A 13 -1.99 12.96 -6.24
CA ASN A 13 -1.28 12.93 -4.98
C ASN A 13 -2.06 12.06 -4.00
N ILE A 14 -1.51 10.91 -3.64
CA ILE A 14 -2.19 9.94 -2.77
C ILE A 14 -2.54 10.53 -1.39
N PHE A 15 -1.75 11.48 -0.90
CA PHE A 15 -2.01 12.13 0.39
C PHE A 15 -3.26 13.03 0.36
N LYS A 16 -3.77 13.34 -0.84
CA LYS A 16 -5.00 14.12 -1.01
C LYS A 16 -6.21 13.24 -1.30
N SER A 17 -6.05 11.93 -1.25
CA SER A 17 -7.14 10.99 -1.47
C SER A 17 -8.25 11.20 -0.44
N SER A 18 -9.51 11.03 -0.88
CA SER A 18 -10.66 11.01 0.01
C SER A 18 -10.88 9.67 0.69
N CYS A 19 -10.12 8.64 0.33
CA CYS A 19 -10.18 7.34 1.00
C CYS A 19 -9.70 7.45 2.44
N GLU A 20 -10.31 6.65 3.32
CA GLU A 20 -9.91 6.60 4.73
C GLU A 20 -8.50 6.06 4.92
N VAL A 21 -8.14 5.08 4.09
CA VAL A 21 -6.88 4.35 4.24
C VAL A 21 -6.02 4.59 3.02
N ILE A 22 -4.76 4.93 3.24
CA ILE A 22 -3.78 5.08 2.16
C ILE A 22 -2.64 4.09 2.38
N VAL A 23 -2.19 3.45 1.31
CA VAL A 23 -1.20 2.37 1.37
C VAL A 23 0.22 2.92 1.28
N ASN A 24 1.07 2.50 2.20
CA ASN A 24 2.50 2.79 2.20
C ASN A 24 3.28 1.51 1.90
N PRO A 25 3.94 1.42 0.72
CA PRO A 25 4.82 0.27 0.43
C PRO A 25 6.08 0.36 1.28
N ILE A 26 6.36 -0.69 2.03
CA ILE A 26 7.43 -0.69 3.02
C ILE A 26 8.36 -1.91 2.86
N ASN A 27 9.48 -1.87 3.56
CA ASN A 27 10.32 -3.04 3.80
C ASN A 27 10.07 -3.56 5.22
N CYS A 28 10.74 -4.64 5.59
CA CYS A 28 10.53 -5.29 6.89
C CYS A 28 11.62 -4.96 7.94
N VAL A 29 12.48 -3.96 7.65
CA VAL A 29 13.63 -3.65 8.52
C VAL A 29 13.60 -2.24 9.12
N GLY A 30 12.49 -1.54 8.98
CA GLY A 30 12.31 -0.28 9.70
C GLY A 30 12.89 0.96 9.02
N VAL A 31 13.14 0.93 7.72
CA VAL A 31 13.76 2.04 6.99
C VAL A 31 12.79 2.62 5.98
N MET A 32 12.59 3.94 6.03
CA MET A 32 11.84 4.71 5.03
C MET A 32 12.77 5.77 4.45
N GLY A 33 13.75 5.32 3.67
CA GLY A 33 14.86 6.17 3.21
C GLY A 33 14.70 6.81 1.86
N GLY A 34 13.68 6.47 1.07
CA GLY A 34 13.51 7.04 -0.26
C GLY A 34 12.10 6.87 -0.80
N GLY A 35 11.84 7.54 -1.94
CA GLY A 35 10.58 7.41 -2.66
C GLY A 35 9.36 7.77 -1.83
N LEU A 36 8.29 7.05 -2.09
CA LEU A 36 7.00 7.28 -1.43
C LEU A 36 7.08 7.01 0.08
N ALA A 37 7.84 5.99 0.52
CA ALA A 37 7.98 5.68 1.94
C ALA A 37 8.57 6.87 2.71
N LEU A 38 9.58 7.53 2.14
CA LEU A 38 10.15 8.73 2.75
C LEU A 38 9.11 9.86 2.86
N ALA A 39 8.30 10.04 1.82
CA ALA A 39 7.21 11.03 1.85
C ALA A 39 6.21 10.72 2.96
N PHE A 40 5.86 9.46 3.16
CA PHE A 40 5.00 9.03 4.27
C PHE A 40 5.63 9.33 5.63
N LYS A 41 6.93 9.07 5.77
CA LYS A 41 7.65 9.35 7.02
C LYS A 41 7.59 10.83 7.37
N LYS A 42 7.77 11.69 6.39
CA LYS A 42 7.71 13.15 6.58
C LYS A 42 6.30 13.62 6.90
N LYS A 43 5.31 13.05 6.23
CA LYS A 43 3.90 13.43 6.41
C LYS A 43 3.32 12.93 7.73
N PHE A 44 3.66 11.71 8.12
CA PHE A 44 3.11 11.04 9.30
C PHE A 44 4.24 10.50 10.19
N PRO A 45 4.96 11.37 10.91
CA PRO A 45 6.11 10.92 11.70
C PRO A 45 5.77 9.88 12.77
N LYS A 46 4.58 9.95 13.35
CA LYS A 46 4.15 8.96 14.36
C LYS A 46 3.97 7.57 13.76
N HIS A 47 3.46 7.48 12.52
CA HIS A 47 3.30 6.17 11.88
C HIS A 47 4.66 5.52 11.62
N PHE A 48 5.67 6.32 11.30
CA PHE A 48 7.02 5.81 11.14
C PHE A 48 7.56 5.22 12.44
N GLU A 49 7.35 5.88 13.57
CA GLU A 49 7.79 5.37 14.87
C GLU A 49 7.09 4.04 15.22
N THR A 50 5.80 3.94 14.93
CA THR A 50 5.04 2.70 15.13
C THR A 50 5.60 1.58 14.27
N TYR A 51 5.77 1.85 12.97
CA TYR A 51 6.34 0.90 12.02
C TYR A 51 7.72 0.41 12.46
N LYS A 52 8.58 1.33 12.87
CA LYS A 52 9.94 1.00 13.31
C LYS A 52 9.93 0.05 14.50
N LYS A 53 9.07 0.31 15.48
CA LYS A 53 8.90 -0.57 16.64
C LYS A 53 8.38 -1.94 16.24
N MET A 54 7.42 -1.98 15.33
CA MET A 54 6.88 -3.25 14.84
C MET A 54 7.97 -4.08 14.15
N CYS A 55 8.83 -3.45 13.37
CA CYS A 55 9.98 -4.13 12.75
C CYS A 55 10.95 -4.66 13.79
N GLN A 56 11.25 -3.87 14.83
CA GLN A 56 12.15 -4.28 15.91
C GLN A 56 11.59 -5.49 16.66
N ASN A 57 10.28 -5.58 16.78
CA ASN A 57 9.59 -6.68 17.46
C ASN A 57 9.33 -7.88 16.54
N GLY A 58 9.77 -7.82 15.29
CA GLY A 58 9.58 -8.91 14.34
C GLY A 58 8.13 -9.09 13.86
N GLU A 59 7.31 -8.05 13.98
CA GLU A 59 5.89 -8.13 13.64
C GLU A 59 5.61 -7.95 12.15
N ILE A 60 6.49 -7.24 11.42
CA ILE A 60 6.29 -6.92 9.99
C ILE A 60 6.80 -8.06 9.13
N LYS A 61 5.91 -8.65 8.35
CA LYS A 61 6.22 -9.76 7.47
C LYS A 61 5.58 -9.56 6.10
N VAL A 62 6.29 -9.95 5.05
CA VAL A 62 5.74 -9.97 3.70
C VAL A 62 4.49 -10.86 3.68
N GLY A 63 3.45 -10.43 2.99
CA GLY A 63 2.19 -11.16 2.89
C GLY A 63 1.17 -10.81 3.95
N GLU A 64 1.53 -9.98 4.93
CA GLU A 64 0.62 -9.48 5.96
C GLU A 64 0.61 -7.96 5.92
N LEU A 65 -0.57 -7.36 6.12
CA LEU A 65 -0.76 -5.92 6.09
C LEU A 65 -1.17 -5.43 7.47
N TYR A 66 -0.82 -4.18 7.78
CA TYR A 66 -1.03 -3.62 9.11
C TYR A 66 -1.60 -2.20 9.01
N VAL A 67 -2.73 -1.94 9.67
CA VAL A 67 -3.31 -0.60 9.71
C VAL A 67 -2.73 0.13 10.91
N VAL A 68 -2.19 1.32 10.67
CA VAL A 68 -1.68 2.21 11.72
C VAL A 68 -2.25 3.60 11.54
N ASP A 69 -2.24 4.41 12.60
CA ASP A 69 -2.75 5.77 12.51
C ASP A 69 -1.82 6.65 11.69
N GLY A 70 -2.41 7.49 10.85
CA GLY A 70 -1.69 8.52 10.12
C GLY A 70 -1.95 9.89 10.73
N ASP A 71 -3.06 10.51 10.34
CA ASP A 71 -3.51 11.78 10.91
C ASP A 71 -5.02 11.73 11.12
N GLU A 72 -5.67 12.89 11.29
CA GLU A 72 -7.12 12.95 11.50
C GLU A 72 -7.93 12.46 10.31
N LYS A 73 -7.37 12.55 9.11
CA LYS A 73 -8.05 12.17 7.86
C LYS A 73 -7.75 10.77 7.42
N HIS A 74 -6.52 10.29 7.63
CA HIS A 74 -6.06 9.05 7.04
C HIS A 74 -5.48 8.09 8.04
N LYS A 75 -5.80 6.82 7.87
CA LYS A 75 -5.04 5.71 8.41
C LYS A 75 -4.08 5.23 7.33
N VAL A 76 -3.00 4.61 7.72
CA VAL A 76 -1.97 4.11 6.80
C VAL A 76 -1.99 2.59 6.84
N LEU A 77 -2.05 1.98 5.65
CA LEU A 77 -1.91 0.54 5.52
C LEU A 77 -0.48 0.24 5.14
N LEU A 78 0.25 -0.38 6.07
CA LEU A 78 1.63 -0.80 5.83
C LEU A 78 1.62 -2.05 4.95
N PHE A 79 2.25 -1.97 3.79
CA PHE A 79 2.22 -3.03 2.77
C PHE A 79 3.65 -3.43 2.43
N PRO A 80 4.18 -4.53 3.00
CA PRO A 80 5.53 -4.96 2.70
C PRO A 80 5.70 -5.41 1.26
N THR A 81 6.57 -4.73 0.52
CA THR A 81 6.92 -5.09 -0.86
C THR A 81 8.36 -5.56 -0.98
N LYS A 82 9.12 -5.45 0.11
CA LYS A 82 10.52 -5.88 0.21
C LYS A 82 10.80 -6.44 1.59
N ASN A 83 11.68 -7.42 1.68
CA ASN A 83 12.21 -7.84 2.98
C ASN A 83 13.21 -6.81 3.52
N HIS A 84 14.11 -6.35 2.67
CA HIS A 84 15.17 -5.41 3.04
C HIS A 84 15.21 -4.27 2.00
N TRP A 85 15.55 -3.06 2.42
CA TRP A 85 15.56 -1.91 1.52
C TRP A 85 16.58 -2.04 0.37
N LYS A 86 17.63 -2.86 0.53
CA LYS A 86 18.64 -3.10 -0.52
C LYS A 86 18.14 -4.07 -1.60
N ASN A 87 17.12 -4.86 -1.31
CA ASN A 87 16.63 -5.88 -2.22
C ASN A 87 15.53 -5.31 -3.13
N PRO A 88 15.34 -5.88 -4.32
CA PRO A 88 14.20 -5.47 -5.15
C PRO A 88 12.89 -5.94 -4.55
N SER A 89 11.79 -5.31 -4.94
CA SER A 89 10.46 -5.82 -4.67
C SER A 89 10.22 -7.05 -5.53
N LEU A 90 9.44 -8.00 -5.02
CA LEU A 90 9.08 -9.19 -5.77
C LEU A 90 7.57 -9.18 -6.03
N MET A 91 7.17 -9.61 -7.23
CA MET A 91 5.75 -9.67 -7.58
C MET A 91 4.98 -10.56 -6.61
N GLU A 92 5.58 -11.67 -6.16
CA GLU A 92 4.93 -12.55 -5.20
C GLU A 92 4.59 -11.85 -3.88
N TYR A 93 5.38 -10.85 -3.48
CA TYR A 93 5.10 -10.06 -2.28
C TYR A 93 3.89 -9.14 -2.50
N VAL A 94 3.79 -8.56 -3.70
CA VAL A 94 2.64 -7.74 -4.07
C VAL A 94 1.38 -8.61 -4.12
N GLU A 95 1.45 -9.76 -4.77
CA GLU A 95 0.33 -10.69 -4.87
C GLU A 95 -0.15 -11.16 -3.49
N SER A 96 0.76 -11.61 -2.65
CA SER A 96 0.37 -12.11 -1.32
C SER A 96 -0.24 -11.01 -0.44
N GLY A 97 0.28 -9.77 -0.53
CA GLY A 97 -0.30 -8.65 0.19
C GLY A 97 -1.71 -8.30 -0.31
N LEU A 98 -1.90 -8.30 -1.62
CA LEU A 98 -3.23 -8.04 -2.20
C LEU A 98 -4.24 -9.14 -1.82
N GLU A 99 -3.80 -10.39 -1.79
CA GLU A 99 -4.65 -11.50 -1.36
C GLU A 99 -5.00 -11.39 0.12
N TYR A 100 -4.06 -10.95 0.95
CA TYR A 100 -4.32 -10.66 2.36
C TYR A 100 -5.40 -9.59 2.50
N LEU A 101 -5.34 -8.55 1.70
CA LEU A 101 -6.34 -7.48 1.71
C LEU A 101 -7.72 -8.02 1.35
N VAL A 102 -7.82 -8.85 0.32
CA VAL A 102 -9.08 -9.46 -0.09
C VAL A 102 -9.69 -10.30 1.03
N LYS A 103 -8.87 -11.05 1.76
CA LYS A 103 -9.34 -11.92 2.85
C LYS A 103 -9.66 -11.16 4.13
N ASN A 104 -9.02 -10.00 4.36
CA ASN A 104 -9.04 -9.36 5.66
C ASN A 104 -9.55 -7.92 5.68
N TYR A 105 -10.01 -7.37 4.55
CA TYR A 105 -10.44 -5.96 4.51
C TYR A 105 -11.50 -5.63 5.56
N ASP A 106 -12.43 -6.55 5.78
CA ASP A 106 -13.51 -6.37 6.75
C ASP A 106 -12.96 -6.37 8.18
N LYS A 107 -12.09 -7.34 8.50
CA LYS A 107 -11.44 -7.44 9.80
C LYS A 107 -10.55 -6.21 10.08
N LEU A 108 -9.92 -5.67 9.05
CA LEU A 108 -9.09 -4.47 9.16
C LEU A 108 -9.92 -3.18 9.18
N GLY A 109 -11.23 -3.28 8.98
CA GLY A 109 -12.13 -2.12 8.98
C GLY A 109 -12.00 -1.23 7.75
N ILE A 110 -11.51 -1.77 6.64
CA ILE A 110 -11.25 -1.00 5.43
C ILE A 110 -12.49 -0.91 4.56
N LYS A 111 -12.98 0.32 4.33
CA LYS A 111 -14.12 0.61 3.45
C LYS A 111 -13.70 1.37 2.21
N SER A 112 -12.60 2.11 2.30
CA SER A 112 -12.02 2.80 1.16
C SER A 112 -10.51 2.80 1.30
N VAL A 113 -9.81 2.56 0.19
CA VAL A 113 -8.35 2.44 0.18
C VAL A 113 -7.76 3.03 -1.10
N ALA A 114 -6.69 3.81 -0.92
CA ALA A 114 -5.92 4.36 -2.02
C ALA A 114 -4.59 3.63 -2.10
N ILE A 115 -4.29 3.08 -3.27
CA ILE A 115 -3.15 2.18 -3.48
C ILE A 115 -2.21 2.80 -4.52
N PRO A 116 -0.91 2.93 -4.20
CA PRO A 116 0.08 3.43 -5.16
C PRO A 116 0.58 2.31 -6.07
N ALA A 117 1.52 2.65 -6.95
CA ALA A 117 2.16 1.68 -7.84
C ALA A 117 3.12 0.79 -7.05
N LEU A 118 2.58 -0.23 -6.42
CA LEU A 118 3.29 -1.13 -5.49
C LEU A 118 4.53 -1.75 -6.11
N GLY A 119 5.67 -1.52 -5.49
CA GLY A 119 6.94 -2.11 -5.91
C GLY A 119 7.55 -1.56 -7.18
N CYS A 120 6.97 -0.50 -7.78
CA CYS A 120 7.37 -0.03 -9.11
C CYS A 120 8.47 1.04 -9.12
N GLY A 121 8.60 1.83 -8.05
CA GLY A 121 9.64 2.85 -7.99
C GLY A 121 11.00 2.23 -7.73
N LEU A 122 11.51 2.41 -6.54
CA LEU A 122 12.80 1.83 -6.12
C LEU A 122 12.77 0.31 -6.11
N GLY A 123 11.58 -0.29 -6.09
CA GLY A 123 11.43 -1.74 -6.10
C GLY A 123 11.71 -2.40 -7.44
N GLY A 124 11.59 -1.66 -8.54
CA GLY A 124 11.96 -2.13 -9.88
C GLY A 124 10.92 -2.95 -10.63
N LEU A 125 9.73 -3.15 -10.09
CA LEU A 125 8.67 -3.87 -10.80
C LEU A 125 8.07 -3.01 -11.92
N LYS A 126 7.58 -3.66 -12.97
CA LYS A 126 6.94 -2.99 -14.10
C LYS A 126 5.49 -2.70 -13.80
N TRP A 127 5.09 -1.45 -14.01
CA TRP A 127 3.73 -1.01 -13.67
C TRP A 127 2.65 -1.82 -14.38
N GLU A 128 2.81 -2.10 -15.67
CA GLU A 128 1.80 -2.86 -16.42
C GLU A 128 1.52 -4.23 -15.78
N GLU A 129 2.56 -4.89 -15.28
CA GLU A 129 2.42 -6.20 -14.63
C GLU A 129 1.76 -6.06 -13.26
N VAL A 130 2.15 -5.06 -12.48
CA VAL A 130 1.57 -4.80 -11.16
C VAL A 130 0.10 -4.38 -11.30
N LYS A 131 -0.20 -3.51 -12.25
CA LYS A 131 -1.57 -3.07 -12.53
C LYS A 131 -2.49 -4.25 -12.82
N GLU A 132 -2.04 -5.18 -13.66
CA GLU A 132 -2.80 -6.37 -14.00
C GLU A 132 -3.11 -7.21 -12.76
N LYS A 133 -2.14 -7.39 -11.87
CA LYS A 133 -2.34 -8.12 -10.60
C LYS A 133 -3.32 -7.40 -9.68
N ILE A 134 -3.21 -6.09 -9.57
CA ILE A 134 -4.13 -5.30 -8.76
C ILE A 134 -5.56 -5.49 -9.25
N ILE A 135 -5.79 -5.35 -10.55
CA ILE A 135 -7.12 -5.51 -11.14
C ILE A 135 -7.65 -6.92 -10.92
N SER A 136 -6.83 -7.92 -11.24
CA SER A 136 -7.20 -9.33 -11.13
C SER A 136 -7.59 -9.71 -9.70
N ILE A 137 -6.81 -9.31 -8.72
CA ILE A 137 -7.03 -9.72 -7.33
C ILE A 137 -8.11 -8.88 -6.66
N LEU A 138 -8.05 -7.54 -6.80
CA LEU A 138 -8.97 -6.66 -6.08
C LEU A 138 -10.35 -6.57 -6.71
N SER A 139 -10.54 -7.06 -7.94
CA SER A 139 -11.88 -7.16 -8.53
C SER A 139 -12.82 -8.04 -7.71
N LYS A 140 -12.28 -8.89 -6.84
CA LYS A 140 -13.07 -9.73 -5.93
C LYS A 140 -13.79 -8.93 -4.86
N ILE A 141 -13.30 -7.72 -4.54
CA ILE A 141 -13.85 -6.90 -3.46
C ILE A 141 -14.21 -5.47 -3.89
N ASP A 142 -14.08 -5.13 -5.17
CA ASP A 142 -14.31 -3.76 -5.62
C ASP A 142 -15.80 -3.35 -5.57
N ASP A 143 -16.70 -4.28 -5.34
CA ASP A 143 -18.11 -4.01 -5.05
C ASP A 143 -18.37 -3.73 -3.56
N LYS A 144 -17.38 -3.99 -2.69
CA LYS A 144 -17.52 -3.85 -1.22
C LYS A 144 -16.60 -2.76 -0.66
N VAL A 145 -15.49 -2.48 -1.34
CA VAL A 145 -14.47 -1.50 -0.91
C VAL A 145 -14.27 -0.51 -2.03
N GLU A 146 -14.30 0.78 -1.70
CA GLU A 146 -13.95 1.82 -2.66
C GLU A 146 -12.43 1.81 -2.85
N ILE A 147 -11.99 1.67 -4.11
CA ILE A 147 -10.56 1.51 -4.41
C ILE A 147 -10.11 2.58 -5.39
N GLU A 148 -9.06 3.32 -5.03
CA GLU A 148 -8.36 4.24 -5.91
C GLU A 148 -6.96 3.72 -6.15
N ILE A 149 -6.54 3.72 -7.40
CA ILE A 149 -5.20 3.27 -7.80
C ILE A 149 -4.46 4.49 -8.36
N TYR A 150 -3.38 4.87 -7.70
CA TYR A 150 -2.55 5.99 -8.12
C TYR A 150 -1.44 5.46 -9.02
N GLU A 151 -1.56 5.73 -10.32
CA GLU A 151 -0.58 5.27 -11.30
C GLU A 151 0.73 6.06 -11.15
N PRO A 152 1.87 5.45 -11.52
CA PRO A 152 3.13 6.17 -11.42
C PRO A 152 3.17 7.35 -12.39
N ASN A 153 3.89 8.41 -12.00
CA ASN A 153 4.05 9.56 -12.88
C ASN A 153 4.87 9.17 -14.10
N GLU A 154 4.41 9.59 -15.26
CA GLU A 154 5.19 9.43 -16.49
C GLU A 154 6.25 10.52 -16.54
N ASN A 155 7.48 10.11 -16.81
CA ASN A 155 8.60 11.02 -16.99
C ASN A 155 8.93 11.18 -18.46
#